data_d717fb48a780f7d53f6dfa8651bae35b
#
_entry.id   d717fb48a780f7d53f6dfa8651bae35b
#
_cell.length_a   1.000
_cell.length_b   1.000
_cell.length_c   1.000
_cell.angle_alpha   90.00
_cell.angle_beta   90.00
_cell.angle_gamma   90.00
#
_symmetry.space_group_name_H-M   'P 1'
#
loop_
_entity.id
_entity.type
_entity.pdbx_description
1 polymer ?
#
loop_
_entity_poly.entity_id
_entity_poly.type
_entity_poly.pdbx_seq_one_letter_code
_entity_poly.pdbx_strand_id
1 'polypeptide(L)'
;MRHLHRSQETRVLNLRTSIFRIALLLLSVAPPSFAQLDNATRQLSRDIFKELIEINTTDSVGSVTAASEAMAKRLRDAGFPDSDIQVLGPNDRKKNLVARLRGTGKRKPILLISHLDVVEARREDWNLDPFQFIEKDGYFYGRGTQDIKSGDAILVTTFLRMKKEGYKPDRDLILALTADEEGGKSNGVDWLLKNHRDLVEAEYVLNDDHGWLISEHGKPVIMEVDAAEKLYADYQLEATNPGGHSSLPVPDNAVYHLADALGRLERYEFPVDINNVTRAYYERMAQLS
;
A
#
# COMPACT_ATOMS: atom_id res chain seq x y z
N MET A 1 -35.63 20.59 69.64
CA MET A 1 -35.94 20.91 68.26
C MET A 1 -34.76 21.44 67.41
N ARG A 2 -33.51 21.51 67.91
CA ARG A 2 -32.36 22.04 67.14
C ARG A 2 -31.45 20.96 66.50
N HIS A 3 -31.65 19.69 66.77
CA HIS A 3 -30.82 18.60 66.25
C HIS A 3 -31.31 17.95 64.91
N LEU A 4 -32.59 18.16 64.58
CA LEU A 4 -33.16 17.58 63.33
C LEU A 4 -32.94 18.43 62.04
N HIS A 5 -32.65 19.72 62.15
CA HIS A 5 -32.47 20.61 61.04
C HIS A 5 -31.04 20.48 60.39
N ARG A 6 -30.05 20.11 61.22
CA ARG A 6 -28.63 19.98 60.70
C ARG A 6 -28.38 18.70 59.88
N SER A 7 -29.20 17.66 60.10
CA SER A 7 -29.04 16.39 59.37
C SER A 7 -29.63 16.39 57.92
N GLN A 8 -30.62 17.28 57.69
CA GLN A 8 -31.20 17.39 56.32
C GLN A 8 -30.39 18.24 55.40
N GLU A 9 -29.79 19.34 55.83
CA GLU A 9 -28.92 20.17 54.98
C GLU A 9 -27.64 19.45 54.54
N THR A 10 -27.05 18.64 55.45
CA THR A 10 -25.86 17.83 55.11
C THR A 10 -26.18 16.71 54.12
N ARG A 11 -27.38 16.14 54.14
CA ARG A 11 -27.82 15.12 53.15
C ARG A 11 -28.08 15.72 51.77
N VAL A 12 -28.68 16.92 51.70
CA VAL A 12 -28.95 17.59 50.44
C VAL A 12 -27.65 18.10 49.81
N LEU A 13 -26.68 18.57 50.59
CA LEU A 13 -25.38 19.01 50.11
C LEU A 13 -24.56 17.84 49.57
N ASN A 14 -24.58 16.68 50.22
CA ASN A 14 -23.92 15.46 49.79
C ASN A 14 -24.54 14.86 48.51
N LEU A 15 -25.87 14.98 48.34
CA LEU A 15 -26.55 14.50 47.14
C LEU A 15 -26.21 15.37 45.90
N ARG A 16 -26.15 16.70 46.07
CA ARG A 16 -25.77 17.62 44.99
C ARG A 16 -24.32 17.47 44.57
N THR A 17 -23.39 17.27 45.52
CA THR A 17 -21.98 17.00 45.20
C THR A 17 -21.76 15.62 44.56
N SER A 18 -22.54 14.61 44.92
CA SER A 18 -22.50 13.28 44.30
C SER A 18 -23.06 13.30 42.88
N ILE A 19 -24.15 14.02 42.61
CA ILE A 19 -24.73 14.17 41.27
C ILE A 19 -23.76 14.95 40.36
N PHE A 20 -23.08 15.98 40.88
CA PHE A 20 -22.10 16.74 40.13
C PHE A 20 -20.83 15.90 39.76
N ARG A 21 -20.39 15.03 40.67
CA ARG A 21 -19.30 14.09 40.43
C ARG A 21 -19.67 12.99 39.45
N ILE A 22 -20.90 12.48 39.48
CA ILE A 22 -21.40 11.49 38.49
C ILE A 22 -21.60 12.15 37.13
N ALA A 23 -22.09 13.38 37.05
CA ALA A 23 -22.18 14.12 35.78
C ALA A 23 -20.80 14.44 35.20
N LEU A 24 -19.79 14.74 36.02
CA LEU A 24 -18.41 14.96 35.56
C LEU A 24 -17.73 13.65 35.10
N LEU A 25 -18.06 12.50 35.69
CA LEU A 25 -17.55 11.19 35.25
C LEU A 25 -18.24 10.71 33.99
N LEU A 26 -19.49 11.06 33.73
CA LEU A 26 -20.19 10.73 32.47
C LEU A 26 -19.76 11.58 31.29
N LEU A 27 -19.19 12.77 31.52
CA LEU A 27 -18.59 13.60 30.45
C LEU A 27 -17.21 13.11 30.01
N SER A 28 -16.55 12.23 30.78
CA SER A 28 -15.21 11.72 30.46
C SER A 28 -15.21 10.40 29.69
N VAL A 29 -16.37 9.80 29.45
CA VAL A 29 -16.52 8.61 28.58
C VAL A 29 -17.25 9.03 27.29
N ALA A 30 -16.70 10.04 26.61
CA ALA A 30 -17.03 10.18 25.19
C ALA A 30 -16.47 8.93 24.49
N PRO A 31 -17.27 8.16 23.73
CA PRO A 31 -16.71 7.09 22.91
C PRO A 31 -15.62 7.73 22.03
N PRO A 32 -14.53 7.00 21.72
CA PRO A 32 -13.53 7.50 20.78
C PRO A 32 -14.28 7.88 19.51
N SER A 33 -14.44 9.18 19.32
CA SER A 33 -14.94 9.73 18.06
C SER A 33 -13.85 9.37 17.07
N PHE A 34 -14.03 8.31 16.29
CA PHE A 34 -13.21 8.11 15.11
C PHE A 34 -13.37 9.39 14.32
N ALA A 35 -12.32 10.21 14.31
CA ALA A 35 -12.34 11.50 13.63
C ALA A 35 -12.63 11.24 12.16
N GLN A 36 -13.87 11.47 11.78
CA GLN A 36 -14.29 11.31 10.41
C GLN A 36 -13.52 12.37 9.61
N LEU A 37 -12.79 11.95 8.57
CA LEU A 37 -12.07 12.88 7.69
C LEU A 37 -13.03 13.98 7.23
N ASP A 38 -12.58 15.22 7.30
CA ASP A 38 -13.34 16.35 6.76
C ASP A 38 -13.53 16.22 5.24
N ASN A 39 -14.56 16.87 4.71
CA ASN A 39 -14.90 16.77 3.30
C ASN A 39 -13.79 17.27 2.38
N ALA A 40 -13.01 18.26 2.79
CA ALA A 40 -11.89 18.78 2.00
C ALA A 40 -10.77 17.75 1.88
N THR A 41 -10.44 17.06 2.97
CA THR A 41 -9.44 15.97 2.96
C THR A 41 -9.90 14.78 2.11
N ARG A 42 -11.19 14.42 2.18
CA ARG A 42 -11.76 13.36 1.32
C ARG A 42 -11.68 13.74 -0.15
N GLN A 43 -12.05 14.97 -0.49
CA GLN A 43 -11.97 15.46 -1.87
C GLN A 43 -10.52 15.49 -2.36
N LEU A 44 -9.57 15.96 -1.54
CA LEU A 44 -8.15 15.96 -1.87
C LEU A 44 -7.65 14.53 -2.16
N SER A 45 -7.99 13.56 -1.32
CA SER A 45 -7.60 12.15 -1.53
C SER A 45 -8.17 11.62 -2.85
N ARG A 46 -9.43 11.92 -3.14
CA ARG A 46 -10.08 11.52 -4.37
C ARG A 46 -9.44 12.19 -5.61
N ASP A 47 -9.07 13.45 -5.53
CA ASP A 47 -8.41 14.17 -6.62
C ASP A 47 -6.99 13.63 -6.90
N ILE A 48 -6.24 13.28 -5.86
CA ILE A 48 -4.94 12.61 -5.97
C ILE A 48 -5.11 11.23 -6.60
N PHE A 49 -6.08 10.46 -6.13
CA PHE A 49 -6.36 9.13 -6.65
C PHE A 49 -6.74 9.17 -8.13
N LYS A 50 -7.63 10.11 -8.50
CA LYS A 50 -7.99 10.34 -9.90
C LYS A 50 -6.76 10.65 -10.76
N GLU A 51 -5.93 11.60 -10.34
CA GLU A 51 -4.71 11.98 -11.07
C GLU A 51 -3.79 10.77 -11.27
N LEU A 52 -3.57 9.98 -10.22
CA LEU A 52 -2.72 8.79 -10.30
C LEU A 52 -3.28 7.73 -11.26
N ILE A 53 -4.60 7.45 -11.23
CA ILE A 53 -5.22 6.50 -12.16
C ILE A 53 -5.10 6.97 -13.61
N GLU A 54 -5.24 8.27 -13.88
CA GLU A 54 -5.20 8.85 -15.23
C GLU A 54 -3.76 8.96 -15.80
N ILE A 55 -2.73 8.76 -14.97
CA ILE A 55 -1.35 8.62 -15.43
C ILE A 55 -1.04 7.14 -15.70
N ASN A 56 -0.80 6.80 -16.97
CA ASN A 56 -0.36 5.45 -17.34
C ASN A 56 1.07 5.20 -16.84
N THR A 57 1.25 4.20 -15.99
CA THR A 57 2.52 3.80 -15.38
C THR A 57 2.91 2.36 -15.68
N THR A 58 2.32 1.75 -16.73
CA THR A 58 2.71 0.41 -17.21
C THR A 58 4.17 0.38 -17.68
N ASP A 59 4.77 -0.80 -17.70
CA ASP A 59 6.17 -0.96 -18.12
C ASP A 59 6.35 -0.67 -19.60
N SER A 60 5.44 -1.13 -20.47
CA SER A 60 5.60 -1.03 -21.93
C SER A 60 5.62 0.41 -22.46
N VAL A 61 4.63 1.23 -22.07
CA VAL A 61 4.40 2.58 -22.65
C VAL A 61 4.22 3.68 -21.61
N GLY A 62 4.02 3.34 -20.34
CA GLY A 62 3.75 4.27 -19.27
C GLY A 62 5.00 4.98 -18.74
N SER A 63 4.82 5.88 -17.78
CA SER A 63 5.89 6.60 -17.11
C SER A 63 5.62 6.75 -15.63
N VAL A 64 6.34 6.00 -14.81
CA VAL A 64 6.33 6.16 -13.34
C VAL A 64 6.86 7.55 -12.96
N THR A 65 7.83 8.07 -13.71
CA THR A 65 8.37 9.42 -13.50
C THR A 65 7.28 10.49 -13.58
N ALA A 66 6.30 10.35 -14.49
CA ALA A 66 5.19 11.29 -14.60
C ALA A 66 4.34 11.32 -13.31
N ALA A 67 4.05 10.15 -12.73
CA ALA A 67 3.33 10.04 -11.48
C ALA A 67 4.17 10.59 -10.29
N SER A 68 5.46 10.26 -10.22
CA SER A 68 6.40 10.76 -9.22
C SER A 68 6.48 12.29 -9.24
N GLU A 69 6.60 12.91 -10.41
CA GLU A 69 6.65 14.37 -10.54
C GLU A 69 5.32 15.05 -10.19
N ALA A 70 4.18 14.43 -10.56
CA ALA A 70 2.87 14.94 -10.18
C ALA A 70 2.71 14.97 -8.64
N MET A 71 3.08 13.90 -7.95
CA MET A 71 3.03 13.84 -6.48
C MET A 71 4.07 14.75 -5.82
N ALA A 72 5.28 14.85 -6.37
CA ALA A 72 6.31 15.79 -5.93
C ALA A 72 5.82 17.24 -6.04
N LYS A 73 5.15 17.59 -7.14
CA LYS A 73 4.53 18.92 -7.31
C LYS A 73 3.52 19.21 -6.21
N ARG A 74 2.63 18.28 -5.88
CA ARG A 74 1.65 18.46 -4.80
C ARG A 74 2.32 18.71 -3.43
N LEU A 75 3.41 18.00 -3.16
CA LEU A 75 4.19 18.20 -1.93
C LEU A 75 4.86 19.58 -1.91
N ARG A 76 5.46 20.02 -3.03
CA ARG A 76 6.03 21.38 -3.15
C ARG A 76 4.97 22.47 -2.95
N ASP A 77 3.82 22.32 -3.62
CA ASP A 77 2.70 23.27 -3.50
C ASP A 77 2.18 23.36 -2.05
N ALA A 78 2.28 22.28 -1.27
CA ALA A 78 1.95 22.27 0.16
C ALA A 78 3.06 22.82 1.08
N GLY A 79 4.18 23.28 0.51
CA GLY A 79 5.28 23.91 1.23
C GLY A 79 6.30 22.94 1.84
N PHE A 80 6.43 21.72 1.31
CA PHE A 80 7.60 20.90 1.61
C PHE A 80 8.83 21.53 0.94
N PRO A 81 9.98 21.61 1.65
CA PRO A 81 11.21 22.13 1.06
C PRO A 81 11.71 21.23 -0.09
N ASP A 82 12.27 21.84 -1.13
CA ASP A 82 12.87 21.07 -2.24
C ASP A 82 13.99 20.12 -1.78
N SER A 83 14.71 20.48 -0.72
CA SER A 83 15.73 19.61 -0.11
C SER A 83 15.16 18.32 0.48
N ASP A 84 13.86 18.29 0.76
CA ASP A 84 13.16 17.14 1.35
C ASP A 84 12.35 16.35 0.31
N ILE A 85 12.46 16.70 -0.98
CA ILE A 85 11.77 16.03 -2.09
C ILE A 85 12.79 15.65 -3.15
N GLN A 86 12.87 14.35 -3.47
CA GLN A 86 13.76 13.82 -4.49
C GLN A 86 12.96 12.99 -5.49
N VAL A 87 13.11 13.26 -6.79
CA VAL A 87 12.61 12.43 -7.88
C VAL A 87 13.80 11.89 -8.65
N LEU A 88 14.13 10.63 -8.43
CA LEU A 88 15.36 10.00 -8.91
C LEU A 88 15.16 8.52 -9.23
N GLY A 89 15.90 8.02 -10.19
CA GLY A 89 15.75 6.63 -10.64
C GLY A 89 16.75 6.26 -11.73
N PRO A 90 16.72 4.98 -12.18
CA PRO A 90 17.70 4.45 -13.13
C PRO A 90 17.58 5.01 -14.55
N ASN A 91 16.42 5.53 -14.92
CA ASN A 91 16.18 6.11 -16.25
C ASN A 91 15.02 7.11 -16.23
N ASP A 92 14.77 7.76 -17.38
CA ASP A 92 13.80 8.86 -17.48
C ASP A 92 12.33 8.45 -17.28
N ARG A 93 11.98 7.18 -17.38
CA ARG A 93 10.62 6.70 -17.21
C ARG A 93 10.36 6.05 -15.84
N LYS A 94 11.41 5.70 -15.10
CA LYS A 94 11.36 4.87 -13.92
C LYS A 94 11.99 5.57 -12.71
N LYS A 95 11.59 6.83 -12.46
CA LYS A 95 12.03 7.56 -11.27
C LYS A 95 11.07 7.35 -10.12
N ASN A 96 11.63 7.18 -8.94
CA ASN A 96 10.93 7.09 -7.66
C ASN A 96 10.73 8.49 -7.09
N LEU A 97 9.70 8.69 -6.28
CA LEU A 97 9.59 9.84 -5.40
C LEU A 97 10.04 9.45 -3.98
N VAL A 98 10.98 10.18 -3.42
CA VAL A 98 11.30 10.11 -1.99
C VAL A 98 11.04 11.48 -1.38
N ALA A 99 10.19 11.55 -0.36
CA ALA A 99 9.88 12.78 0.35
C ALA A 99 10.01 12.60 1.86
N ARG A 100 10.37 13.67 2.58
CA ARG A 100 10.62 13.62 4.02
C ARG A 100 9.83 14.68 4.77
N LEU A 101 9.02 14.26 5.72
CA LEU A 101 8.44 15.12 6.73
C LEU A 101 9.35 15.10 7.97
N ARG A 102 10.02 16.24 8.21
CA ARG A 102 10.97 16.37 9.32
C ARG A 102 10.25 16.35 10.67
N GLY A 103 10.73 15.50 11.55
CA GLY A 103 10.34 15.44 12.95
C GLY A 103 11.35 16.13 13.86
N THR A 104 11.34 15.77 15.16
CA THR A 104 12.27 16.31 16.16
C THR A 104 13.63 15.59 16.18
N GLY A 105 13.78 14.50 15.44
CA GLY A 105 15.00 13.70 15.37
C GLY A 105 15.31 12.90 16.65
N LYS A 106 14.34 12.75 17.57
CA LYS A 106 14.53 11.98 18.82
C LYS A 106 14.67 10.47 18.60
N ARG A 107 14.14 9.98 17.49
CA ARG A 107 14.16 8.58 17.08
C ARG A 107 14.58 8.46 15.62
N LYS A 108 14.98 7.27 15.21
CA LYS A 108 15.25 6.94 13.80
C LYS A 108 13.96 7.04 12.98
N PRO A 109 14.06 7.31 11.67
CA PRO A 109 12.89 7.49 10.78
C PRO A 109 11.98 6.26 10.72
N ILE A 110 10.75 6.49 10.23
CA ILE A 110 9.86 5.46 9.70
C ILE A 110 9.73 5.72 8.19
N LEU A 111 9.86 4.66 7.39
CA LEU A 111 9.62 4.67 5.96
C LEU A 111 8.19 4.17 5.69
N LEU A 112 7.41 4.94 4.95
CA LEU A 112 6.14 4.53 4.35
C LEU A 112 6.41 4.32 2.87
N ILE A 113 6.13 3.13 2.36
CA ILE A 113 6.46 2.74 1.00
C ILE A 113 5.24 2.21 0.27
N SER A 114 5.14 2.54 -1.00
CA SER A 114 4.13 2.07 -1.95
C SER A 114 4.73 2.09 -3.36
N HIS A 115 4.06 1.51 -4.36
CA HIS A 115 4.54 1.54 -5.73
C HIS A 115 3.57 2.23 -6.68
N LEU A 116 4.13 2.99 -7.63
CA LEU A 116 3.37 3.77 -8.60
C LEU A 116 3.10 3.05 -9.92
N ASP A 117 3.90 2.02 -10.22
CA ASP A 117 3.71 1.24 -11.43
C ASP A 117 2.50 0.32 -11.33
N VAL A 118 2.07 -0.16 -12.47
CA VAL A 118 0.94 -1.09 -12.59
C VAL A 118 1.24 -2.11 -13.68
N VAL A 119 0.68 -3.31 -13.55
CA VAL A 119 0.72 -4.32 -14.60
C VAL A 119 0.04 -3.81 -15.88
N GLU A 120 0.36 -4.45 -17.00
CA GLU A 120 -0.17 -4.07 -18.31
C GLU A 120 -1.71 -4.02 -18.33
N ALA A 121 -2.25 -3.07 -19.08
CA ALA A 121 -3.67 -2.90 -19.30
C ALA A 121 -3.95 -2.50 -20.74
N ARG A 122 -4.09 -3.49 -21.62
CA ARG A 122 -4.42 -3.25 -23.02
C ARG A 122 -5.89 -2.86 -23.14
N ARG A 123 -6.16 -1.80 -23.93
CA ARG A 123 -7.53 -1.28 -24.07
C ARG A 123 -8.55 -2.34 -24.53
N GLU A 124 -8.12 -3.26 -25.37
CA GLU A 124 -8.94 -4.35 -25.90
C GLU A 124 -9.38 -5.39 -24.84
N ASP A 125 -8.64 -5.50 -23.75
CA ASP A 125 -8.96 -6.42 -22.65
C ASP A 125 -9.94 -5.81 -21.62
N TRP A 126 -10.35 -4.54 -21.84
CA TRP A 126 -11.17 -3.79 -20.89
C TRP A 126 -12.47 -3.28 -21.51
N ASN A 127 -13.59 -3.44 -20.79
CA ASN A 127 -14.88 -2.84 -21.16
C ASN A 127 -14.91 -1.32 -20.96
N LEU A 128 -14.04 -0.80 -20.09
CA LEU A 128 -13.86 0.62 -19.78
C LEU A 128 -12.43 1.02 -20.13
N ASP A 129 -12.15 2.33 -20.20
CA ASP A 129 -10.78 2.79 -20.34
C ASP A 129 -10.02 2.54 -19.03
N PRO A 130 -8.94 1.72 -19.02
CA PRO A 130 -8.20 1.40 -17.80
C PRO A 130 -7.50 2.61 -17.15
N PHE A 131 -7.26 3.68 -17.91
CA PHE A 131 -6.60 4.90 -17.44
C PHE A 131 -7.57 6.10 -17.37
N GLN A 132 -8.86 5.83 -17.29
CA GLN A 132 -9.88 6.81 -16.94
C GLN A 132 -10.43 6.51 -15.54
N PHE A 133 -10.37 7.49 -14.64
CA PHE A 133 -10.96 7.35 -13.30
C PHE A 133 -12.49 7.36 -13.38
N ILE A 134 -13.11 6.22 -13.11
CA ILE A 134 -14.56 6.05 -13.16
C ILE A 134 -15.09 5.70 -11.78
N GLU A 135 -16.05 6.48 -11.30
CA GLU A 135 -16.79 6.18 -10.08
C GLU A 135 -18.23 5.80 -10.44
N LYS A 136 -18.61 4.58 -10.11
CA LYS A 136 -19.93 4.04 -10.43
C LYS A 136 -20.35 3.01 -9.40
N ASP A 137 -21.60 3.05 -8.98
CA ASP A 137 -22.23 2.07 -8.07
C ASP A 137 -21.46 1.90 -6.74
N GLY A 138 -20.80 2.96 -6.26
CA GLY A 138 -20.02 2.96 -5.02
C GLY A 138 -18.61 2.36 -5.16
N TYR A 139 -18.15 2.09 -6.37
CA TYR A 139 -16.82 1.57 -6.68
C TYR A 139 -16.04 2.52 -7.58
N PHE A 140 -14.70 2.44 -7.46
CA PHE A 140 -13.77 3.05 -8.40
C PHE A 140 -13.26 2.02 -9.39
N TYR A 141 -13.24 2.37 -10.67
CA TYR A 141 -12.77 1.51 -11.75
C TYR A 141 -11.58 2.16 -12.45
N GLY A 142 -10.57 1.38 -12.76
CA GLY A 142 -9.36 1.75 -13.45
C GLY A 142 -8.20 0.81 -13.10
N ARG A 143 -7.13 0.80 -13.90
CA ARG A 143 -5.92 0.06 -13.57
C ARG A 143 -5.19 0.72 -12.40
N GLY A 144 -4.84 -0.06 -11.36
CA GLY A 144 -4.21 0.46 -10.14
C GLY A 144 -5.20 0.94 -9.08
N THR A 145 -6.53 0.77 -9.24
CA THR A 145 -7.49 1.19 -8.22
C THR A 145 -7.38 0.39 -6.94
N GLN A 146 -6.95 -0.86 -7.01
CA GLN A 146 -6.72 -1.72 -5.87
C GLN A 146 -5.22 -1.87 -5.60
N ASP A 147 -4.45 -2.14 -6.61
CA ASP A 147 -3.02 -2.42 -6.60
C ASP A 147 -2.30 -1.36 -7.43
N ILE A 148 -1.59 -0.32 -6.78
CA ILE A 148 -1.94 0.13 -5.41
C ILE A 148 -2.01 1.66 -5.33
N LYS A 149 -2.44 2.31 -6.43
CA LYS A 149 -2.56 3.78 -6.47
C LYS A 149 -3.53 4.36 -5.43
N SER A 150 -4.42 3.51 -4.88
CA SER A 150 -5.25 3.89 -3.73
C SER A 150 -4.40 4.13 -2.48
N GLY A 151 -3.44 3.27 -2.22
CA GLY A 151 -2.45 3.41 -1.16
C GLY A 151 -1.58 4.65 -1.35
N ASP A 152 -1.03 4.83 -2.55
CA ASP A 152 -0.29 6.06 -2.91
C ASP A 152 -1.09 7.32 -2.57
N ALA A 153 -2.35 7.37 -2.96
CA ALA A 153 -3.23 8.52 -2.71
C ALA A 153 -3.46 8.76 -1.21
N ILE A 154 -3.62 7.69 -0.43
CA ILE A 154 -3.77 7.77 1.04
C ILE A 154 -2.48 8.31 1.68
N LEU A 155 -1.32 7.78 1.29
CA LEU A 155 -0.04 8.18 1.83
C LEU A 155 0.27 9.66 1.51
N VAL A 156 0.11 10.06 0.24
CA VAL A 156 0.32 11.46 -0.18
C VAL A 156 -0.65 12.39 0.55
N THR A 157 -1.96 12.07 0.59
CA THR A 157 -2.96 12.86 1.32
C THR A 157 -2.58 13.02 2.78
N THR A 158 -2.09 11.95 3.41
CA THR A 158 -1.68 11.95 4.81
C THR A 158 -0.50 12.90 5.04
N PHE A 159 0.51 12.88 4.17
CA PHE A 159 1.65 13.79 4.24
C PHE A 159 1.21 15.25 4.06
N LEU A 160 0.34 15.53 3.08
CA LEU A 160 -0.20 16.87 2.85
C LEU A 160 -1.00 17.39 4.05
N ARG A 161 -1.82 16.51 4.65
CA ARG A 161 -2.58 16.84 5.86
C ARG A 161 -1.68 17.10 7.05
N MET A 162 -0.71 16.24 7.31
CA MET A 162 0.26 16.44 8.41
C MET A 162 1.02 17.76 8.25
N LYS A 163 1.40 18.11 7.03
CA LYS A 163 2.06 19.39 6.73
C LYS A 163 1.14 20.58 7.03
N LYS A 164 -0.11 20.53 6.55
CA LYS A 164 -1.13 21.57 6.76
C LYS A 164 -1.46 21.76 8.24
N GLU A 165 -1.55 20.68 9.01
CA GLU A 165 -1.83 20.67 10.43
C GLU A 165 -0.61 21.09 11.29
N GLY A 166 0.56 21.27 10.67
CA GLY A 166 1.80 21.59 11.38
C GLY A 166 2.28 20.46 12.30
N TYR A 167 1.92 19.22 11.98
CA TYR A 167 2.28 18.05 12.76
C TYR A 167 3.80 17.86 12.83
N LYS A 168 4.34 17.72 14.03
CA LYS A 168 5.77 17.51 14.29
C LYS A 168 5.95 16.17 15.01
N PRO A 169 6.24 15.07 14.30
CA PRO A 169 6.52 13.79 14.90
C PRO A 169 7.85 13.79 15.68
N ASP A 170 8.03 12.83 16.56
CA ASP A 170 9.29 12.64 17.30
C ASP A 170 10.44 12.08 16.43
N ARG A 171 10.15 11.67 15.20
CA ARG A 171 11.05 11.12 14.19
C ARG A 171 10.67 11.62 12.80
N ASP A 172 11.59 11.54 11.87
CA ASP A 172 11.27 11.82 10.47
C ASP A 172 10.35 10.74 9.92
N LEU A 173 9.37 11.15 9.08
CA LEU A 173 8.59 10.25 8.25
C LEU A 173 9.10 10.37 6.82
N ILE A 174 9.44 9.24 6.22
CA ILE A 174 9.90 9.14 4.84
C ILE A 174 8.78 8.52 4.03
N LEU A 175 8.40 9.15 2.93
CA LEU A 175 7.50 8.60 1.91
C LEU A 175 8.36 8.17 0.72
N ALA A 176 8.26 6.91 0.30
CA ALA A 176 8.86 6.43 -0.93
C ALA A 176 7.77 5.84 -1.81
N LEU A 177 7.54 6.46 -2.98
CA LEU A 177 6.68 5.92 -4.03
C LEU A 177 7.59 5.40 -5.14
N THR A 178 7.59 4.08 -5.36
CA THR A 178 8.62 3.39 -6.12
C THR A 178 8.16 2.94 -7.50
N ALA A 179 9.10 2.54 -8.33
CA ALA A 179 8.88 2.05 -9.69
C ALA A 179 9.17 0.55 -9.78
N ASP A 180 8.52 -0.13 -10.74
CA ASP A 180 8.81 -1.50 -11.16
C ASP A 180 8.75 -2.54 -10.01
N GLU A 181 7.73 -2.45 -9.18
CA GLU A 181 7.37 -3.50 -8.23
C GLU A 181 6.73 -4.68 -8.96
N GLU A 182 5.77 -4.39 -9.84
CA GLU A 182 4.96 -5.34 -10.62
C GLU A 182 5.75 -6.07 -11.73
N GLY A 183 6.97 -5.66 -11.97
CA GLY A 183 7.85 -6.23 -12.97
C GLY A 183 8.68 -5.17 -13.70
N GLY A 184 9.56 -5.63 -14.56
CA GLY A 184 10.52 -4.77 -15.20
C GLY A 184 11.93 -4.98 -14.66
N LYS A 185 12.88 -4.20 -15.19
CA LYS A 185 14.33 -4.34 -14.88
C LYS A 185 14.85 -3.21 -14.00
N SER A 186 13.95 -2.33 -13.55
CA SER A 186 14.31 -1.08 -12.89
C SER A 186 13.68 -0.96 -11.51
N ASN A 187 13.56 -2.09 -10.76
CA ASN A 187 12.94 -2.12 -9.43
C ASN A 187 13.48 -0.98 -8.56
N GLY A 188 12.57 -0.09 -8.17
CA GLY A 188 12.90 1.16 -7.51
C GLY A 188 13.47 0.98 -6.11
N VAL A 189 13.00 -0.02 -5.37
CA VAL A 189 13.51 -0.34 -4.02
C VAL A 189 14.96 -0.81 -4.11
N ASP A 190 15.23 -1.77 -5.00
CA ASP A 190 16.59 -2.30 -5.22
C ASP A 190 17.55 -1.18 -5.66
N TRP A 191 17.09 -0.32 -6.58
CA TRP A 191 17.88 0.80 -7.05
C TRP A 191 18.17 1.84 -5.94
N LEU A 192 17.17 2.20 -5.13
CA LEU A 192 17.34 3.12 -4.00
C LEU A 192 18.31 2.56 -2.96
N LEU A 193 18.17 1.29 -2.60
CA LEU A 193 19.05 0.64 -1.63
C LEU A 193 20.51 0.57 -2.10
N LYS A 194 20.74 0.42 -3.41
CA LYS A 194 22.09 0.36 -3.99
C LYS A 194 22.74 1.74 -4.16
N ASN A 195 21.96 2.76 -4.50
CA ASN A 195 22.49 4.05 -4.92
C ASN A 195 22.22 5.21 -3.96
N HIS A 196 21.15 5.13 -3.17
CA HIS A 196 20.65 6.22 -2.31
C HIS A 196 20.05 5.70 -1.01
N ARG A 197 20.69 4.73 -0.39
CA ARG A 197 20.23 4.10 0.85
C ARG A 197 19.97 5.12 1.97
N ASP A 198 20.76 6.17 2.04
CA ASP A 198 20.66 7.27 3.01
C ASP A 198 19.31 8.00 2.95
N LEU A 199 18.67 8.03 1.79
CA LEU A 199 17.35 8.64 1.62
C LEU A 199 16.22 7.83 2.25
N VAL A 200 16.37 6.49 2.31
CA VAL A 200 15.32 5.54 2.72
C VAL A 200 15.65 4.77 4.00
N GLU A 201 16.83 4.97 4.59
CA GLU A 201 17.23 4.28 5.83
C GLU A 201 16.29 4.64 6.97
N ALA A 202 15.66 3.62 7.57
CA ALA A 202 14.64 3.78 8.60
C ALA A 202 14.73 2.67 9.65
N GLU A 203 14.12 2.89 10.82
CA GLU A 203 13.99 1.88 11.88
C GLU A 203 12.88 0.89 11.58
N TYR A 204 11.79 1.39 11.01
CA TYR A 204 10.61 0.61 10.61
C TYR A 204 10.20 0.98 9.19
N VAL A 205 9.66 0.00 8.49
CA VAL A 205 9.05 0.16 7.17
C VAL A 205 7.59 -0.24 7.29
N LEU A 206 6.70 0.62 6.78
CA LEU A 206 5.28 0.31 6.59
C LEU A 206 5.03 0.25 5.09
N ASN A 207 4.74 -0.94 4.60
CA ASN A 207 4.28 -1.20 3.24
C ASN A 207 2.76 -1.36 3.26
N ASP A 208 2.04 -0.66 2.40
CA ASP A 208 0.58 -0.71 2.32
C ASP A 208 0.05 -1.73 1.30
N ASP A 209 0.96 -2.40 0.60
CA ASP A 209 0.63 -3.36 -0.44
C ASP A 209 0.30 -4.77 0.08
N HIS A 210 0.57 -5.04 1.34
CA HIS A 210 0.35 -6.34 1.97
C HIS A 210 -0.36 -6.22 3.32
N GLY A 211 -0.96 -7.34 3.72
CA GLY A 211 -1.71 -7.40 4.96
C GLY A 211 -3.19 -7.06 4.76
N TRP A 212 -4.03 -8.09 4.67
CA TRP A 212 -5.45 -7.93 4.39
C TRP A 212 -6.26 -7.80 5.67
N LEU A 213 -7.16 -6.83 5.70
CA LEU A 213 -8.19 -6.74 6.71
C LEU A 213 -9.51 -7.28 6.13
N ILE A 214 -9.85 -8.50 6.54
CA ILE A 214 -11.14 -9.10 6.16
C ILE A 214 -12.20 -8.60 7.14
N SER A 215 -13.28 -8.06 6.62
CA SER A 215 -14.40 -7.59 7.43
C SER A 215 -15.71 -8.22 6.98
N GLU A 216 -16.57 -8.55 7.96
CA GLU A 216 -17.93 -9.00 7.73
C GLU A 216 -18.91 -7.99 8.31
N HIS A 217 -19.86 -7.54 7.49
CA HIS A 217 -20.83 -6.51 7.87
C HIS A 217 -20.19 -5.26 8.50
N GLY A 218 -19.03 -4.84 7.99
CA GLY A 218 -18.29 -3.67 8.47
C GLY A 218 -17.52 -3.90 9.78
N LYS A 219 -17.45 -5.12 10.30
CA LYS A 219 -16.64 -5.47 11.47
C LYS A 219 -15.41 -6.24 11.05
N PRO A 220 -14.19 -5.84 11.52
CA PRO A 220 -12.98 -6.61 11.25
C PRO A 220 -13.10 -8.00 11.88
N VAL A 221 -12.82 -9.03 11.09
CA VAL A 221 -12.85 -10.43 11.49
C VAL A 221 -11.45 -11.02 11.53
N ILE A 222 -10.67 -10.77 10.48
CA ILE A 222 -9.31 -11.28 10.32
C ILE A 222 -8.41 -10.12 9.89
N MET A 223 -7.23 -10.02 10.50
CA MET A 223 -6.12 -9.26 9.99
C MET A 223 -5.01 -10.23 9.62
N GLU A 224 -4.66 -10.28 8.33
CA GLU A 224 -3.55 -11.06 7.82
C GLU A 224 -2.27 -10.22 7.87
N VAL A 225 -1.16 -10.90 8.17
CA VAL A 225 0.18 -10.32 8.18
C VAL A 225 1.07 -11.28 7.41
N ASP A 226 1.68 -10.80 6.33
CA ASP A 226 2.63 -11.58 5.55
C ASP A 226 3.94 -11.73 6.32
N ALA A 227 4.40 -12.95 6.47
CA ALA A 227 5.62 -13.27 7.19
C ALA A 227 6.65 -14.02 6.33
N ALA A 228 6.26 -14.42 5.12
CA ALA A 228 7.13 -15.02 4.12
C ALA A 228 6.47 -14.94 2.74
N GLU A 229 7.27 -14.83 1.71
CA GLU A 229 6.86 -14.81 0.32
C GLU A 229 7.50 -15.96 -0.48
N LYS A 230 6.84 -16.32 -1.61
CA LYS A 230 7.43 -17.21 -2.59
C LYS A 230 8.44 -16.42 -3.42
N LEU A 231 9.55 -17.09 -3.73
CA LEU A 231 10.53 -16.53 -4.65
C LEU A 231 10.01 -16.66 -6.08
N TYR A 232 9.99 -15.55 -6.81
CA TYR A 232 9.75 -15.54 -8.24
C TYR A 232 10.94 -16.16 -8.99
N ALA A 233 10.66 -17.03 -9.95
CA ALA A 233 11.69 -17.65 -10.77
C ALA A 233 11.20 -17.88 -12.20
N ASP A 234 11.91 -17.29 -13.16
CA ASP A 234 11.74 -17.57 -14.59
C ASP A 234 12.58 -18.76 -15.02
N TYR A 235 11.98 -19.60 -15.84
CA TYR A 235 12.67 -20.74 -16.45
C TYR A 235 12.54 -20.67 -17.97
N GLN A 236 13.64 -20.82 -18.67
CA GLN A 236 13.67 -20.97 -20.13
C GLN A 236 13.89 -22.44 -20.48
N LEU A 237 12.99 -23.00 -21.28
CA LEU A 237 13.14 -24.33 -21.86
C LEU A 237 13.62 -24.17 -23.30
N GLU A 238 14.74 -24.77 -23.64
CA GLU A 238 15.31 -24.75 -24.97
C GLU A 238 15.56 -26.17 -25.46
N ALA A 239 15.14 -26.45 -26.69
CA ALA A 239 15.43 -27.70 -27.38
C ALA A 239 16.07 -27.40 -28.70
N THR A 240 17.17 -28.06 -29.02
CA THR A 240 17.92 -27.90 -30.27
C THR A 240 18.05 -29.23 -30.97
N ASN A 241 18.18 -29.18 -32.29
CA ASN A 241 18.59 -30.31 -33.14
C ASN A 241 19.49 -29.83 -34.28
N PRO A 242 20.13 -30.73 -35.03
CA PRO A 242 21.00 -30.34 -36.17
C PRO A 242 20.29 -29.61 -37.31
N GLY A 243 18.96 -29.53 -37.26
CA GLY A 243 18.16 -28.97 -38.37
C GLY A 243 17.92 -29.96 -39.51
N GLY A 244 17.33 -29.49 -40.59
CA GLY A 244 17.03 -30.28 -41.78
C GLY A 244 16.12 -29.53 -42.75
N HIS A 245 15.83 -30.13 -43.90
CA HIS A 245 14.91 -29.55 -44.86
C HIS A 245 13.46 -29.83 -44.46
N SER A 246 12.62 -28.81 -44.46
CA SER A 246 11.24 -28.88 -43.97
C SER A 246 10.35 -29.90 -44.74
N SER A 247 10.69 -30.22 -45.98
CA SER A 247 9.99 -31.26 -46.76
C SER A 247 10.43 -32.69 -46.44
N LEU A 248 11.44 -32.88 -45.61
CA LEU A 248 11.98 -34.17 -45.19
C LEU A 248 11.84 -34.29 -43.66
N PRO A 249 10.67 -34.71 -43.17
CA PRO A 249 10.45 -34.83 -41.73
C PRO A 249 11.39 -35.86 -41.12
N VAL A 250 12.04 -35.49 -40.03
CA VAL A 250 12.93 -36.39 -39.27
C VAL A 250 12.34 -36.62 -37.87
N PRO A 251 12.50 -37.83 -37.29
CA PRO A 251 12.02 -38.13 -35.96
C PRO A 251 12.68 -37.30 -34.88
N ASP A 252 13.93 -36.94 -35.03
CA ASP A 252 14.69 -36.05 -34.14
C ASP A 252 14.32 -34.57 -34.42
N ASN A 253 13.32 -34.06 -33.72
CA ASN A 253 12.77 -32.73 -33.97
C ASN A 253 12.69 -31.94 -32.67
N ALA A 254 13.34 -30.79 -32.63
CA ALA A 254 13.39 -29.92 -31.45
C ALA A 254 11.99 -29.46 -30.98
N VAL A 255 11.04 -29.26 -31.92
CA VAL A 255 9.64 -28.90 -31.55
C VAL A 255 8.98 -30.03 -30.77
N TYR A 256 9.19 -31.28 -31.19
CA TYR A 256 8.60 -32.44 -30.48
C TYR A 256 9.29 -32.65 -29.12
N HIS A 257 10.61 -32.47 -29.05
CA HIS A 257 11.32 -32.53 -27.74
C HIS A 257 10.83 -31.49 -26.76
N LEU A 258 10.58 -30.25 -27.21
CA LEU A 258 10.04 -29.20 -26.38
C LEU A 258 8.60 -29.51 -25.94
N ALA A 259 7.76 -30.01 -26.85
CA ALA A 259 6.39 -30.42 -26.53
C ALA A 259 6.35 -31.57 -25.50
N ASP A 260 7.24 -32.57 -25.64
CA ASP A 260 7.35 -33.67 -24.67
C ASP A 260 7.86 -33.18 -23.30
N ALA A 261 8.78 -32.22 -23.28
CA ALA A 261 9.25 -31.59 -22.05
C ALA A 261 8.12 -30.83 -21.32
N LEU A 262 7.32 -30.06 -22.05
CA LEU A 262 6.14 -29.36 -21.53
C LEU A 262 5.08 -30.35 -21.02
N GLY A 263 4.83 -31.45 -21.78
CA GLY A 263 3.89 -32.49 -21.33
C GLY A 263 4.37 -33.25 -20.08
N ARG A 264 5.68 -33.36 -19.86
CA ARG A 264 6.21 -33.90 -18.59
C ARG A 264 6.06 -32.90 -17.44
N LEU A 265 6.28 -31.61 -17.72
CA LEU A 265 6.11 -30.54 -16.74
C LEU A 265 4.64 -30.42 -16.31
N GLU A 266 3.70 -30.51 -17.24
CA GLU A 266 2.24 -30.50 -16.96
C GLU A 266 1.84 -31.62 -15.98
N ARG A 267 2.47 -32.79 -16.07
CA ARG A 267 2.18 -33.94 -15.21
C ARG A 267 3.01 -33.99 -13.92
N TYR A 268 3.93 -33.03 -13.73
CA TYR A 268 4.75 -33.00 -12.53
C TYR A 268 4.00 -32.37 -11.37
N GLU A 269 3.77 -33.15 -10.34
CA GLU A 269 3.20 -32.69 -9.07
C GLU A 269 4.33 -32.23 -8.15
N PHE A 270 4.33 -30.93 -7.82
CA PHE A 270 5.29 -30.40 -6.85
C PHE A 270 5.01 -30.99 -5.48
N PRO A 271 6.05 -31.42 -4.74
CA PRO A 271 5.87 -31.91 -3.38
C PRO A 271 5.31 -30.78 -2.49
N VAL A 272 4.36 -31.14 -1.64
CA VAL A 272 3.80 -30.21 -0.66
C VAL A 272 4.85 -29.97 0.42
N ASP A 273 5.27 -28.72 0.57
CA ASP A 273 6.14 -28.27 1.66
C ASP A 273 5.37 -27.25 2.52
N ILE A 274 5.19 -27.59 3.80
CA ILE A 274 4.47 -26.74 4.76
C ILE A 274 5.47 -26.25 5.79
N ASN A 275 5.91 -25.00 5.63
CA ASN A 275 6.74 -24.32 6.60
C ASN A 275 5.92 -23.88 7.84
N ASN A 276 6.59 -23.32 8.85
CA ASN A 276 5.94 -22.93 10.09
C ASN A 276 4.89 -21.81 9.90
N VAL A 277 5.12 -20.90 8.97
CA VAL A 277 4.18 -19.80 8.67
C VAL A 277 2.90 -20.36 8.02
N THR A 278 3.05 -21.17 6.97
CA THR A 278 1.93 -21.81 6.27
C THR A 278 1.12 -22.70 7.21
N ARG A 279 1.79 -23.46 8.09
CA ARG A 279 1.14 -24.28 9.09
C ARG A 279 0.31 -23.44 10.06
N ALA A 280 0.90 -22.40 10.65
CA ALA A 280 0.22 -21.52 11.60
C ALA A 280 -1.01 -20.83 10.95
N TYR A 281 -0.88 -20.42 9.69
CA TYR A 281 -2.00 -19.85 8.93
C TYR A 281 -3.16 -20.85 8.80
N TYR A 282 -2.92 -22.06 8.28
CA TYR A 282 -3.99 -23.04 8.10
C TYR A 282 -4.59 -23.55 9.41
N GLU A 283 -3.78 -23.74 10.46
CA GLU A 283 -4.27 -24.09 11.80
C GLU A 283 -5.20 -23.00 12.36
N ARG A 284 -4.89 -21.73 12.11
CA ARG A 284 -5.73 -20.61 12.53
C ARG A 284 -7.02 -20.53 11.71
N MET A 285 -6.93 -20.66 10.40
CA MET A 285 -8.10 -20.63 9.50
C MET A 285 -9.08 -21.76 9.83
N ALA A 286 -8.59 -22.98 10.12
CA ALA A 286 -9.43 -24.10 10.53
C ALA A 286 -10.21 -23.89 11.83
N GLN A 287 -9.81 -22.93 12.67
CA GLN A 287 -10.56 -22.55 13.89
C GLN A 287 -11.66 -21.51 13.63
N LEU A 288 -11.61 -20.86 12.46
CA LEU A 288 -12.55 -19.79 12.08
C LEU A 288 -13.65 -20.29 11.13
N SER A 289 -13.46 -21.46 10.51
CA SER A 289 -14.43 -22.17 9.66
C SER A 289 -15.30 -23.12 10.51
#